data_be181cf9c754728bc4d7c381304c738a
#
_entry.id   be181cf9c754728bc4d7c381304c738a
#
_cell.length_a   1.000
_cell.length_b   1.000
_cell.length_c   1.000
_cell.angle_alpha   90.00
_cell.angle_beta   90.00
_cell.angle_gamma   90.00
#
_symmetry.space_group_name_H-M   'P 1'
#
loop_
_entity.id
_entity.type
_entity.pdbx_description
1 polymer ?
#
loop_
_entity_poly.entity_id
_entity_poly.type
_entity_poly.pdbx_seq_one_letter_code
_entity_poly.pdbx_strand_id
1 'polypeptide(L)'
;TAFIGPNGAGKSTLLSMISRLITIDAGQIYLDHNEVKAWRSNELSKKLSILKQSNGVNLRITVRELVSFGRFPYSKGRLTSEDQEMIEYALEKLSLVEMADDRIDTLSGGQLQRAYIAMILAQDTDYILLDEPLNNLDMNHAVQLMQTLRRLVEEEHKTVLLVIHDINFAASYADEIVAMKDGKIFAHGTTAEMIQPHILNTLYEMDIKICELDGKRFCMYFN
;
A
#
# COMPACT_ATOMS: atom_id res chain seq x y z
N THR A 1 2.57 -0.69 -8.90
CA THR A 1 2.52 0.73 -9.29
C THR A 1 2.71 1.63 -8.08
N ALA A 2 3.60 2.64 -8.15
CA ALA A 2 3.80 3.64 -7.10
C ALA A 2 3.21 5.00 -7.50
N PHE A 3 2.49 5.65 -6.56
CA PHE A 3 2.04 7.03 -6.70
C PHE A 3 3.01 7.96 -5.97
N ILE A 4 3.63 8.88 -6.70
CA ILE A 4 4.59 9.87 -6.18
C ILE A 4 4.10 11.29 -6.42
N GLY A 5 4.70 12.27 -5.75
CA GLY A 5 4.42 13.70 -5.91
C GLY A 5 4.35 14.45 -4.58
N PRO A 6 4.32 15.77 -4.61
CA PRO A 6 4.31 16.61 -3.41
C PRO A 6 3.08 16.36 -2.52
N ASN A 7 3.16 16.83 -1.28
CA ASN A 7 2.02 16.78 -0.36
C ASN A 7 0.87 17.61 -0.94
N GLY A 8 -0.37 17.13 -0.78
CA GLY A 8 -1.54 17.77 -1.35
C GLY A 8 -1.77 17.51 -2.85
N ALA A 9 -0.92 16.74 -3.54
CA ALA A 9 -1.08 16.41 -4.96
C ALA A 9 -2.31 15.54 -5.29
N GLY A 10 -3.04 15.02 -4.28
CA GLY A 10 -4.26 14.24 -4.48
C GLY A 10 -4.07 12.72 -4.48
N LYS A 11 -2.87 12.21 -4.16
CA LYS A 11 -2.55 10.77 -4.17
C LYS A 11 -3.50 9.92 -3.32
N SER A 12 -3.64 10.24 -2.03
CA SER A 12 -4.54 9.54 -1.09
C SER A 12 -6.02 9.71 -1.46
N THR A 13 -6.37 10.85 -2.05
CA THR A 13 -7.72 11.10 -2.58
C THR A 13 -8.00 10.14 -3.73
N LEU A 14 -7.07 9.98 -4.67
CA LEU A 14 -7.21 9.05 -5.79
C LEU A 14 -7.35 7.61 -5.31
N LEU A 15 -6.52 7.15 -4.35
CA LEU A 15 -6.67 5.82 -3.75
C LEU A 15 -8.04 5.64 -3.09
N SER A 16 -8.52 6.68 -2.40
CA SER A 16 -9.85 6.66 -1.76
C SER A 16 -11.00 6.60 -2.77
N MET A 17 -10.84 7.21 -3.96
CA MET A 17 -11.79 7.09 -5.06
C MET A 17 -11.78 5.69 -5.67
N ILE A 18 -10.59 5.13 -5.93
CA ILE A 18 -10.42 3.77 -6.48
C ILE A 18 -11.07 2.74 -5.55
N SER A 19 -10.89 2.89 -4.26
CA SER A 19 -11.47 1.98 -3.25
C SER A 19 -12.93 2.27 -2.89
N ARG A 20 -13.55 3.26 -3.53
CA ARG A 20 -14.94 3.68 -3.27
C ARG A 20 -15.20 4.16 -1.84
N LEU A 21 -14.16 4.61 -1.14
CA LEU A 21 -14.32 5.25 0.18
C LEU A 21 -14.85 6.68 0.08
N ILE A 22 -14.61 7.34 -1.04
CA ILE A 22 -15.21 8.62 -1.40
C ILE A 22 -15.88 8.51 -2.77
N THR A 23 -16.96 9.26 -2.94
CA THR A 23 -17.69 9.32 -4.22
C THR A 23 -16.92 10.16 -5.23
N ILE A 24 -16.91 9.75 -6.48
CA ILE A 24 -16.39 10.52 -7.60
C ILE A 24 -17.51 11.38 -8.21
N ASP A 25 -17.21 12.65 -8.47
CA ASP A 25 -18.17 13.59 -9.07
C ASP A 25 -18.32 13.35 -10.58
N ALA A 26 -17.21 13.01 -11.25
CA ALA A 26 -17.18 12.74 -12.69
C ALA A 26 -16.14 11.69 -13.04
N GLY A 27 -16.28 11.07 -14.22
CA GLY A 27 -15.40 10.01 -14.68
C GLY A 27 -15.85 8.62 -14.23
N GLN A 28 -15.05 7.61 -14.54
CA GLN A 28 -15.33 6.20 -14.27
C GLN A 28 -14.04 5.49 -13.85
N ILE A 29 -14.16 4.54 -12.95
CA ILE A 29 -13.09 3.66 -12.51
C ILE A 29 -13.52 2.22 -12.78
N TYR A 30 -12.65 1.46 -13.42
CA TYR A 30 -12.90 0.08 -13.77
C TYR A 30 -11.94 -0.83 -13.02
N LEU A 31 -12.46 -1.96 -12.54
CA LEU A 31 -11.72 -3.06 -11.94
C LEU A 31 -12.17 -4.35 -12.64
N ASP A 32 -11.24 -5.11 -13.23
CA ASP A 32 -11.55 -6.30 -14.03
C ASP A 32 -12.64 -6.03 -15.10
N HIS A 33 -12.51 -4.93 -15.85
CA HIS A 33 -13.45 -4.47 -16.88
C HIS A 33 -14.85 -4.08 -16.39
N ASN A 34 -15.11 -4.14 -15.08
CA ASN A 34 -16.37 -3.73 -14.47
C ASN A 34 -16.21 -2.38 -13.76
N GLU A 35 -17.18 -1.48 -13.94
CA GLU A 35 -17.16 -0.21 -13.23
C GLU A 35 -17.23 -0.44 -11.71
N VAL A 36 -16.33 0.19 -10.96
CA VAL A 36 -16.24 0.02 -9.50
C VAL A 36 -17.57 0.33 -8.79
N LYS A 37 -18.35 1.27 -9.32
CA LYS A 37 -19.68 1.58 -8.79
C LYS A 37 -20.69 0.43 -8.92
N ALA A 38 -20.54 -0.44 -9.91
CA ALA A 38 -21.46 -1.55 -10.17
C ALA A 38 -21.21 -2.75 -9.26
N TRP A 39 -20.04 -2.85 -8.65
CA TRP A 39 -19.72 -3.95 -7.75
C TRP A 39 -20.57 -3.91 -6.48
N ARG A 40 -21.09 -5.07 -6.04
CA ARG A 40 -21.64 -5.20 -4.69
C ARG A 40 -20.51 -5.04 -3.67
N SER A 41 -20.78 -4.37 -2.54
CA SER A 41 -19.73 -4.03 -1.56
C SER A 41 -18.99 -5.28 -1.04
N ASN A 42 -19.69 -6.39 -0.81
CA ASN A 42 -19.08 -7.63 -0.35
C ASN A 42 -18.23 -8.32 -1.44
N GLU A 43 -18.55 -8.14 -2.70
CA GLU A 43 -17.77 -8.67 -3.82
C GLU A 43 -16.51 -7.81 -4.04
N LEU A 44 -16.66 -6.49 -4.00
CA LEU A 44 -15.53 -5.57 -4.10
C LEU A 44 -14.53 -5.79 -2.97
N SER A 45 -14.99 -5.99 -1.72
CA SER A 45 -14.10 -6.24 -0.58
C SER A 45 -13.36 -7.58 -0.61
N LYS A 46 -13.74 -8.50 -1.51
CA LYS A 46 -12.98 -9.71 -1.81
C LYS A 46 -11.98 -9.54 -2.97
N LYS A 47 -12.08 -8.43 -3.70
CA LYS A 47 -11.22 -8.11 -4.84
C LYS A 47 -10.18 -7.07 -4.50
N LEU A 48 -10.53 -6.09 -3.64
CA LEU A 48 -9.71 -4.94 -3.36
C LEU A 48 -9.66 -4.67 -1.86
N SER A 49 -8.48 -4.53 -1.32
CA SER A 49 -8.21 -4.08 0.04
C SER A 49 -7.51 -2.74 0.05
N ILE A 50 -7.73 -1.94 1.10
CA ILE A 50 -7.09 -0.64 1.28
C ILE A 50 -6.66 -0.41 2.71
N LEU A 51 -5.41 0.06 2.89
CA LEU A 51 -4.90 0.63 4.12
C LEU A 51 -4.75 2.14 3.95
N LYS A 52 -5.45 2.92 4.78
CA LYS A 52 -5.32 4.38 4.84
C LYS A 52 -4.26 4.82 5.84
N GLN A 53 -3.75 6.03 5.63
CA GLN A 53 -2.68 6.64 6.42
C GLN A 53 -2.98 6.78 7.93
N SER A 54 -4.22 6.96 8.36
CA SER A 54 -4.58 7.15 9.76
C SER A 54 -5.53 6.06 10.27
N ASN A 55 -5.04 5.28 11.23
CA ASN A 55 -5.80 4.23 11.89
C ASN A 55 -5.81 4.45 13.42
N GLY A 56 -6.03 5.69 13.86
CA GLY A 56 -6.05 6.04 15.28
C GLY A 56 -7.29 5.49 16.02
N VAL A 57 -7.42 4.17 16.10
CA VAL A 57 -8.50 3.53 16.85
C VAL A 57 -7.91 2.91 18.11
N ASN A 58 -8.32 3.42 19.28
CA ASN A 58 -7.96 2.86 20.59
C ASN A 58 -8.83 1.62 20.88
N LEU A 59 -8.52 0.51 20.22
CA LEU A 59 -9.18 -0.78 20.49
C LEU A 59 -8.35 -1.61 21.48
N ARG A 60 -9.02 -2.27 22.41
CA ARG A 60 -8.41 -3.21 23.34
C ARG A 60 -8.51 -4.64 22.80
N ILE A 61 -7.89 -4.86 21.64
CA ILE A 61 -7.86 -6.14 20.94
C ILE A 61 -6.42 -6.60 20.77
N THR A 62 -6.21 -7.88 20.51
CA THR A 62 -4.90 -8.46 20.18
C THR A 62 -4.54 -8.21 18.72
N VAL A 63 -3.26 -8.43 18.38
CA VAL A 63 -2.78 -8.39 16.98
C VAL A 63 -3.54 -9.43 16.15
N ARG A 64 -3.73 -10.64 16.64
CA ARG A 64 -4.48 -11.71 15.99
C ARG A 64 -5.92 -11.30 15.71
N GLU A 65 -6.59 -10.70 16.70
CA GLU A 65 -7.96 -10.19 16.51
C GLU A 65 -8.01 -9.07 15.47
N LEU A 66 -7.05 -8.14 15.46
CA LEU A 66 -6.96 -7.12 14.42
C LEU A 66 -6.80 -7.76 13.03
N VAL A 67 -5.86 -8.69 12.87
CA VAL A 67 -5.61 -9.37 11.59
C VAL A 67 -6.84 -10.15 11.13
N SER A 68 -7.61 -10.74 12.06
CA SER A 68 -8.83 -11.47 11.76
C SER A 68 -9.92 -10.61 11.11
N PHE A 69 -9.92 -9.29 11.32
CA PHE A 69 -10.87 -8.40 10.63
C PHE A 69 -10.67 -8.40 9.10
N GLY A 70 -9.48 -8.70 8.60
CA GLY A 70 -9.25 -8.91 7.18
C GLY A 70 -10.12 -10.03 6.58
N ARG A 71 -10.50 -11.02 7.38
CA ARG A 71 -11.36 -12.14 6.93
C ARG A 71 -12.86 -11.85 6.99
N PHE A 72 -13.26 -10.66 7.49
CA PHE A 72 -14.68 -10.32 7.62
C PHE A 72 -15.49 -10.44 6.32
N PRO A 73 -14.98 -10.09 5.12
CA PRO A 73 -15.72 -10.27 3.86
C PRO A 73 -16.11 -11.72 3.57
N TYR A 74 -15.39 -12.69 4.12
CA TYR A 74 -15.61 -14.12 3.94
C TYR A 74 -16.39 -14.71 5.10
N SER A 75 -15.90 -14.51 6.31
CA SER A 75 -16.39 -15.16 7.55
C SER A 75 -17.62 -14.51 8.14
N LYS A 76 -17.87 -13.22 7.89
CA LYS A 76 -18.88 -12.39 8.59
C LYS A 76 -18.77 -12.51 10.12
N GLY A 77 -17.56 -12.65 10.63
CA GLY A 77 -17.24 -12.79 12.06
C GLY A 77 -17.26 -14.24 12.59
N ARG A 78 -17.49 -15.25 11.74
CA ARG A 78 -17.38 -16.67 12.09
C ARG A 78 -16.24 -17.31 11.33
N LEU A 79 -15.04 -17.26 11.92
CA LEU A 79 -13.82 -17.75 11.29
C LEU A 79 -13.90 -19.25 11.01
N THR A 80 -13.53 -19.64 9.80
CA THR A 80 -13.34 -21.03 9.38
C THR A 80 -11.87 -21.44 9.56
N SER A 81 -11.54 -22.72 9.31
CA SER A 81 -10.13 -23.16 9.28
C SER A 81 -9.32 -22.45 8.21
N GLU A 82 -9.88 -22.22 7.04
CA GLU A 82 -9.24 -21.45 5.96
C GLU A 82 -8.96 -20.00 6.37
N ASP A 83 -9.91 -19.36 7.08
CA ASP A 83 -9.68 -18.02 7.61
C ASP A 83 -8.52 -17.98 8.62
N GLN A 84 -8.40 -19.02 9.46
CA GLN A 84 -7.32 -19.15 10.42
C GLN A 84 -5.97 -19.33 9.72
N GLU A 85 -5.88 -20.16 8.67
CA GLU A 85 -4.68 -20.34 7.86
C GLU A 85 -4.22 -19.01 7.23
N MET A 86 -5.15 -18.23 6.70
CA MET A 86 -4.83 -16.91 6.14
C MET A 86 -4.38 -15.90 7.21
N ILE A 87 -4.91 -15.95 8.41
CA ILE A 87 -4.47 -15.12 9.54
C ILE A 87 -3.03 -15.50 9.91
N GLU A 88 -2.73 -16.79 10.09
CA GLU A 88 -1.36 -17.25 10.41
C GLU A 88 -0.38 -16.86 9.30
N TYR A 89 -0.73 -17.10 8.04
CA TYR A 89 0.05 -16.68 6.89
C TYR A 89 0.42 -15.18 6.95
N ALA A 90 -0.56 -14.31 7.21
CA ALA A 90 -0.33 -12.88 7.28
C ALA A 90 0.56 -12.48 8.47
N LEU A 91 0.39 -13.12 9.63
CA LEU A 91 1.22 -12.93 10.80
C LEU A 91 2.68 -13.34 10.54
N GLU A 92 2.91 -14.47 9.88
CA GLU A 92 4.25 -14.95 9.51
C GLU A 92 4.93 -13.99 8.52
N LYS A 93 4.22 -13.60 7.45
CA LYS A 93 4.77 -12.70 6.40
C LYS A 93 5.22 -11.34 6.96
N LEU A 94 4.59 -10.85 8.03
CA LEU A 94 4.92 -9.57 8.67
C LEU A 94 5.74 -9.73 9.96
N SER A 95 6.23 -10.94 10.29
CA SER A 95 7.02 -11.22 11.50
C SER A 95 6.29 -10.80 12.79
N LEU A 96 5.02 -11.20 12.93
CA LEU A 96 4.13 -10.83 14.03
C LEU A 96 3.71 -12.03 14.89
N VAL A 97 4.17 -13.25 14.58
CA VAL A 97 3.75 -14.47 15.26
C VAL A 97 3.98 -14.40 16.77
N GLU A 98 5.18 -13.95 17.21
CA GLU A 98 5.55 -13.88 18.62
C GLU A 98 4.71 -12.87 19.42
N MET A 99 4.14 -11.86 18.75
CA MET A 99 3.31 -10.82 19.36
C MET A 99 1.82 -10.94 18.98
N ALA A 100 1.41 -12.09 18.44
CA ALA A 100 0.04 -12.28 17.94
C ALA A 100 -1.02 -12.08 19.05
N ASP A 101 -0.69 -12.42 20.27
CA ASP A 101 -1.57 -12.31 21.44
C ASP A 101 -1.35 -11.01 22.25
N ASP A 102 -0.38 -10.17 21.83
CA ASP A 102 -0.16 -8.86 22.44
C ASP A 102 -1.29 -7.90 22.03
N ARG A 103 -1.59 -6.96 22.93
CA ARG A 103 -2.59 -5.93 22.67
C ARG A 103 -2.04 -4.85 21.74
N ILE A 104 -2.84 -4.42 20.78
CA ILE A 104 -2.41 -3.40 19.79
C ILE A 104 -2.09 -2.04 20.43
N ASP A 105 -2.68 -1.72 21.59
CA ASP A 105 -2.41 -0.47 22.33
C ASP A 105 -1.06 -0.48 23.08
N THR A 106 -0.38 -1.62 23.15
CA THR A 106 0.97 -1.75 23.74
C THR A 106 2.09 -1.76 22.69
N LEU A 107 1.75 -1.81 21.42
CA LEU A 107 2.69 -1.91 20.31
C LEU A 107 3.39 -0.56 20.02
N SER A 108 4.63 -0.64 19.54
CA SER A 108 5.26 0.51 18.88
C SER A 108 4.53 0.90 17.59
N GLY A 109 4.71 2.15 17.12
CA GLY A 109 4.08 2.60 15.88
C GLY A 109 4.39 1.70 14.67
N GLY A 110 5.64 1.21 14.57
CA GLY A 110 6.04 0.30 13.49
C GLY A 110 5.44 -1.10 13.62
N GLN A 111 5.32 -1.64 14.84
CA GLN A 111 4.64 -2.91 15.07
C GLN A 111 3.14 -2.81 14.73
N LEU A 112 2.50 -1.74 15.17
CA LEU A 112 1.09 -1.48 14.86
C LEU A 112 0.87 -1.32 13.35
N GLN A 113 1.75 -0.61 12.65
CA GLN A 113 1.70 -0.47 11.19
C GLN A 113 1.77 -1.83 10.49
N ARG A 114 2.70 -2.69 10.91
CA ARG A 114 2.81 -4.07 10.37
C ARG A 114 1.55 -4.89 10.66
N ALA A 115 0.94 -4.74 11.83
CA ALA A 115 -0.31 -5.43 12.17
C ALA A 115 -1.48 -5.00 11.27
N TYR A 116 -1.61 -3.72 10.96
CA TYR A 116 -2.59 -3.25 9.97
C TYR A 116 -2.31 -3.80 8.56
N ILE A 117 -1.05 -3.88 8.15
CA ILE A 117 -0.70 -4.47 6.85
C ILE A 117 -1.01 -5.97 6.84
N ALA A 118 -0.74 -6.69 7.94
CA ALA A 118 -1.12 -8.09 8.08
C ALA A 118 -2.64 -8.30 7.95
N MET A 119 -3.46 -7.41 8.52
CA MET A 119 -4.91 -7.42 8.32
C MET A 119 -5.29 -7.29 6.83
N ILE A 120 -4.61 -6.41 6.09
CA ILE A 120 -4.82 -6.25 4.64
C ILE A 120 -4.40 -7.51 3.88
N LEU A 121 -3.27 -8.13 4.24
CA LEU A 121 -2.84 -9.38 3.60
C LEU A 121 -3.77 -10.55 3.91
N ALA A 122 -4.27 -10.66 5.13
CA ALA A 122 -5.25 -11.68 5.51
C ALA A 122 -6.56 -11.58 4.73
N GLN A 123 -6.89 -10.41 4.19
CA GLN A 123 -8.06 -10.24 3.33
C GLN A 123 -7.93 -10.96 1.98
N ASP A 124 -6.70 -11.28 1.55
CA ASP A 124 -6.38 -12.07 0.34
C ASP A 124 -7.08 -11.56 -0.92
N THR A 125 -6.88 -10.31 -1.23
CA THR A 125 -7.45 -9.65 -2.42
C THR A 125 -6.48 -9.62 -3.58
N ASP A 126 -6.99 -9.53 -4.82
CA ASP A 126 -6.16 -9.39 -6.03
C ASP A 126 -5.51 -8.00 -6.11
N TYR A 127 -6.19 -6.97 -5.58
CA TYR A 127 -5.73 -5.58 -5.58
C TYR A 127 -5.51 -5.09 -4.15
N ILE A 128 -4.29 -4.62 -3.88
CA ILE A 128 -3.87 -4.12 -2.56
C ILE A 128 -3.52 -2.64 -2.70
N LEU A 129 -4.25 -1.78 -2.03
CA LEU A 129 -4.03 -0.34 -2.01
C LEU A 129 -3.43 0.08 -0.67
N LEU A 130 -2.26 0.73 -0.70
CA LEU A 130 -1.56 1.16 0.51
C LEU A 130 -1.26 2.65 0.46
N ASP A 131 -1.78 3.39 1.41
CA ASP A 131 -1.55 4.83 1.54
C ASP A 131 -0.46 5.09 2.59
N GLU A 132 0.75 5.41 2.12
CA GLU A 132 1.94 5.67 2.92
C GLU A 132 2.30 4.53 3.90
N PRO A 133 2.44 3.27 3.43
CA PRO A 133 2.61 2.11 4.31
C PRO A 133 3.94 2.10 5.06
N LEU A 134 4.93 2.89 4.64
CA LEU A 134 6.27 2.95 5.24
C LEU A 134 6.35 3.91 6.44
N ASN A 135 5.31 4.70 6.68
CA ASN A 135 5.30 5.63 7.81
C ASN A 135 5.43 4.87 9.13
N ASN A 136 6.19 5.44 10.06
CA ASN A 136 6.51 4.87 11.38
C ASN A 136 7.34 3.58 11.36
N LEU A 137 7.81 3.10 10.20
CA LEU A 137 8.75 2.00 10.09
C LEU A 137 10.18 2.53 10.10
N ASP A 138 11.07 1.83 10.78
CA ASP A 138 12.49 2.01 10.59
C ASP A 138 12.93 1.45 9.22
N MET A 139 14.15 1.75 8.81
CA MET A 139 14.66 1.37 7.50
C MET A 139 14.63 -0.14 7.25
N ASN A 140 14.96 -0.95 8.26
CA ASN A 140 14.98 -2.41 8.12
C ASN A 140 13.56 -2.95 7.87
N HIS A 141 12.59 -2.52 8.67
CA HIS A 141 11.20 -2.94 8.50
C HIS A 141 10.58 -2.38 7.20
N ALA A 142 10.95 -1.16 6.79
CA ALA A 142 10.51 -0.60 5.51
C ALA A 142 11.00 -1.45 4.32
N VAL A 143 12.29 -1.84 4.33
CA VAL A 143 12.86 -2.72 3.30
C VAL A 143 12.19 -4.09 3.31
N GLN A 144 12.00 -4.71 4.47
CA GLN A 144 11.32 -6.01 4.59
C GLN A 144 9.89 -5.95 4.05
N LEU A 145 9.16 -4.88 4.36
CA LEU A 145 7.80 -4.68 3.82
C LEU A 145 7.81 -4.58 2.30
N MET A 146 8.69 -3.75 1.73
CA MET A 146 8.77 -3.60 0.27
C MET A 146 9.16 -4.91 -0.42
N GLN A 147 10.05 -5.70 0.18
CA GLN A 147 10.39 -7.04 -0.31
C GLN A 147 9.19 -8.00 -0.23
N THR A 148 8.41 -7.94 0.85
CA THR A 148 7.18 -8.73 0.99
C THR A 148 6.17 -8.35 -0.10
N LEU A 149 5.91 -7.05 -0.29
CA LEU A 149 5.00 -6.57 -1.34
C LEU A 149 5.49 -6.99 -2.74
N ARG A 150 6.81 -6.96 -2.98
CA ARG A 150 7.38 -7.42 -4.26
C ARG A 150 7.13 -8.90 -4.51
N ARG A 151 7.31 -9.75 -3.49
CA ARG A 151 6.99 -11.19 -3.60
C ARG A 151 5.52 -11.45 -3.88
N LEU A 152 4.60 -10.71 -3.26
CA LEU A 152 3.16 -10.82 -3.55
C LEU A 152 2.85 -10.54 -5.03
N VAL A 153 3.55 -9.58 -5.63
CA VAL A 153 3.40 -9.28 -7.07
C VAL A 153 4.00 -10.39 -7.94
N GLU A 154 5.21 -10.85 -7.62
CA GLU A 154 5.95 -11.78 -8.47
C GLU A 154 5.46 -13.23 -8.34
N GLU A 155 5.17 -13.67 -7.12
CA GLU A 155 4.84 -15.07 -6.81
C GLU A 155 3.33 -15.31 -6.74
N GLU A 156 2.55 -14.35 -6.25
CA GLU A 156 1.11 -14.49 -6.03
C GLU A 156 0.27 -13.68 -7.03
N HIS A 157 0.93 -13.01 -7.99
CA HIS A 157 0.30 -12.22 -9.05
C HIS A 157 -0.67 -11.14 -8.56
N LYS A 158 -0.43 -10.62 -7.34
CA LYS A 158 -1.22 -9.51 -6.78
C LYS A 158 -0.86 -8.19 -7.48
N THR A 159 -1.82 -7.30 -7.58
CA THR A 159 -1.60 -5.93 -8.03
C THR A 159 -1.51 -5.00 -6.82
N VAL A 160 -0.36 -4.37 -6.63
CA VAL A 160 -0.12 -3.44 -5.51
C VAL A 160 -0.06 -2.01 -6.02
N LEU A 161 -0.91 -1.14 -5.47
CA LEU A 161 -0.89 0.31 -5.65
C LEU A 161 -0.49 0.96 -4.34
N LEU A 162 0.59 1.72 -4.31
CA LEU A 162 1.05 2.36 -3.08
C LEU A 162 1.37 3.83 -3.27
N VAL A 163 0.93 4.66 -2.34
CA VAL A 163 1.43 6.03 -2.20
C VAL A 163 2.72 5.99 -1.41
N ILE A 164 3.77 6.59 -1.93
CA ILE A 164 5.08 6.60 -1.31
C ILE A 164 5.73 7.98 -1.47
N HIS A 165 6.40 8.44 -0.40
CA HIS A 165 7.11 9.72 -0.41
C HIS A 165 8.58 9.58 -0.81
N ASP A 166 9.21 8.48 -0.43
CA ASP A 166 10.60 8.22 -0.77
C ASP A 166 10.73 7.72 -2.21
N ILE A 167 11.30 8.58 -3.05
CA ILE A 167 11.50 8.31 -4.48
C ILE A 167 12.43 7.11 -4.69
N ASN A 168 13.39 6.87 -3.80
CA ASN A 168 14.34 5.76 -3.93
C ASN A 168 13.68 4.40 -3.69
N PHE A 169 12.69 4.33 -2.79
CA PHE A 169 11.87 3.13 -2.68
C PHE A 169 11.01 2.92 -3.93
N ALA A 170 10.40 3.98 -4.48
CA ALA A 170 9.65 3.87 -5.73
C ALA A 170 10.56 3.39 -6.89
N ALA A 171 11.76 3.98 -7.02
CA ALA A 171 12.74 3.61 -8.04
C ALA A 171 13.23 2.16 -7.94
N SER A 172 13.29 1.62 -6.70
CA SER A 172 13.86 0.29 -6.45
C SER A 172 12.84 -0.85 -6.54
N TYR A 173 11.56 -0.57 -6.27
CA TYR A 173 10.56 -1.63 -6.08
C TYR A 173 9.36 -1.54 -7.02
N ALA A 174 9.05 -0.38 -7.62
CA ALA A 174 7.90 -0.26 -8.50
C ALA A 174 8.23 -0.65 -9.94
N ASP A 175 7.28 -1.26 -10.65
CA ASP A 175 7.34 -1.48 -12.09
C ASP A 175 6.94 -0.21 -12.84
N GLU A 176 5.91 0.45 -12.34
CA GLU A 176 5.34 1.68 -12.90
C GLU A 176 5.20 2.75 -11.83
N ILE A 177 5.32 3.99 -12.27
CA ILE A 177 5.16 5.16 -11.42
C ILE A 177 4.12 6.09 -12.03
N VAL A 178 3.19 6.57 -11.20
CA VAL A 178 2.25 7.64 -11.50
C VAL A 178 2.62 8.86 -10.66
N ALA A 179 3.10 9.91 -11.32
CA ALA A 179 3.41 11.18 -10.70
C ALA A 179 2.17 12.08 -10.69
N MET A 180 1.85 12.64 -9.53
CA MET A 180 0.71 13.55 -9.36
C MET A 180 1.17 14.93 -8.90
N LYS A 181 0.57 15.99 -9.45
CA LYS A 181 0.77 17.38 -9.07
C LYS A 181 -0.55 18.14 -9.21
N ASP A 182 -0.89 18.97 -8.23
CA ASP A 182 -2.08 19.86 -8.25
C ASP A 182 -3.39 19.13 -8.59
N GLY A 183 -3.59 17.93 -8.03
CA GLY A 183 -4.80 17.11 -8.25
C GLY A 183 -4.90 16.45 -9.62
N LYS A 184 -3.81 16.43 -10.41
CA LYS A 184 -3.76 15.86 -11.76
C LYS A 184 -2.65 14.84 -11.89
N ILE A 185 -2.78 13.91 -12.83
CA ILE A 185 -1.68 13.09 -13.28
C ILE A 185 -0.72 13.99 -14.06
N PHE A 186 0.49 14.18 -13.53
CA PHE A 186 1.54 14.96 -14.16
C PHE A 186 2.27 14.14 -15.24
N ALA A 187 2.62 12.90 -14.91
CA ALA A 187 3.26 11.94 -15.81
C ALA A 187 3.01 10.51 -15.31
N HIS A 188 3.08 9.52 -16.17
CA HIS A 188 3.07 8.10 -15.81
C HIS A 188 3.90 7.29 -16.80
N GLY A 189 4.41 6.17 -16.36
CA GLY A 189 5.20 5.26 -17.18
C GLY A 189 5.96 4.24 -16.33
N THR A 190 6.82 3.49 -16.99
CA THR A 190 7.73 2.57 -16.31
C THR A 190 8.66 3.34 -15.37
N THR A 191 9.18 2.65 -14.36
CA THR A 191 10.15 3.26 -13.42
C THR A 191 11.35 3.86 -14.17
N ALA A 192 11.82 3.21 -15.25
CA ALA A 192 12.92 3.71 -16.05
C ALA A 192 12.63 5.03 -16.79
N GLU A 193 11.38 5.19 -17.25
CA GLU A 193 10.92 6.42 -17.92
C GLU A 193 10.68 7.55 -16.92
N MET A 194 10.17 7.22 -15.73
CA MET A 194 9.77 8.20 -14.73
C MET A 194 10.91 8.72 -13.86
N ILE A 195 11.92 7.89 -13.57
CA ILE A 195 13.10 8.28 -12.79
C ILE A 195 14.08 8.98 -13.72
N GLN A 196 13.75 10.22 -14.09
CA GLN A 196 14.51 11.11 -14.96
C GLN A 196 14.62 12.50 -14.32
N PRO A 197 15.80 13.18 -14.40
CA PRO A 197 15.99 14.50 -13.78
C PRO A 197 14.93 15.52 -14.20
N HIS A 198 14.62 15.62 -15.50
CA HIS A 198 13.66 16.61 -16.01
C HIS A 198 12.24 16.40 -15.49
N ILE A 199 11.81 15.15 -15.26
CA ILE A 199 10.50 14.84 -14.69
C ILE A 199 10.48 15.18 -13.20
N LEU A 200 11.46 14.65 -12.44
CA LEU A 200 11.49 14.79 -11.00
C LEU A 200 11.75 16.24 -10.56
N ASN A 201 12.62 16.96 -11.28
CA ASN A 201 12.89 18.38 -10.98
C ASN A 201 11.63 19.24 -11.18
N THR A 202 10.85 18.97 -12.24
CA THR A 202 9.59 19.69 -12.49
C THR A 202 8.50 19.29 -11.48
N LEU A 203 8.46 18.02 -11.11
CA LEU A 203 7.47 17.50 -10.15
C LEU A 203 7.67 18.09 -8.76
N TYR A 204 8.91 18.07 -8.26
CA TYR A 204 9.25 18.46 -6.89
C TYR A 204 9.79 19.88 -6.75
N GLU A 205 10.02 20.59 -7.88
CA GLU A 205 10.56 21.96 -7.93
C GLU A 205 11.93 22.09 -7.22
N MET A 206 12.76 21.06 -7.40
CA MET A 206 14.11 20.99 -6.82
C MET A 206 15.09 20.27 -7.76
N ASP A 207 16.39 20.50 -7.56
CA ASP A 207 17.44 19.85 -8.35
C ASP A 207 17.70 18.44 -7.82
N ILE A 208 17.17 17.44 -8.52
CA ILE A 208 17.36 16.00 -8.21
C ILE A 208 18.33 15.43 -9.22
N LYS A 209 19.46 14.95 -8.74
CA LYS A 209 20.45 14.23 -9.55
C LYS A 209 20.19 12.74 -9.48
N ILE A 210 20.37 12.06 -10.60
CA ILE A 210 20.23 10.61 -10.67
C ILE A 210 21.61 10.01 -10.83
N CYS A 211 21.93 9.09 -9.92
CA CYS A 211 23.12 8.27 -9.97
C CYS A 211 22.74 6.83 -10.28
N GLU A 212 23.55 6.13 -11.03
CA GLU A 212 23.39 4.70 -11.28
C GLU A 212 24.48 3.93 -10.54
N LEU A 213 24.07 2.95 -9.74
CA LEU A 213 24.95 2.05 -9.02
C LEU A 213 24.42 0.62 -9.15
N ASP A 214 25.25 -0.30 -9.64
CA ASP A 214 24.88 -1.71 -9.85
C ASP A 214 23.59 -1.89 -10.68
N GLY A 215 23.39 -1.06 -11.71
CA GLY A 215 22.23 -1.08 -12.58
C GLY A 215 20.93 -0.55 -11.96
N LYS A 216 21.00 0.02 -10.75
CA LYS A 216 19.89 0.68 -10.07
C LYS A 216 20.05 2.19 -10.07
N ARG A 217 18.95 2.92 -10.24
CA ARG A 217 18.95 4.38 -10.19
C ARG A 217 18.61 4.87 -8.79
N PHE A 218 19.42 5.84 -8.34
CA PHE A 218 19.23 6.51 -7.05
C PHE A 218 19.07 8.01 -7.27
N CYS A 219 18.07 8.57 -6.61
CA CYS A 219 17.80 10.01 -6.64
C CYS A 219 18.55 10.70 -5.50
N MET A 220 19.39 11.67 -5.84
CA MET A 220 20.12 12.50 -4.88
C MET A 220 19.52 13.89 -4.88
N TYR A 221 19.00 14.31 -3.74
CA TYR A 221 18.35 15.61 -3.52
C TYR A 221 18.85 16.33 -2.26
N PHE A 222 19.96 15.86 -1.70
CA PHE A 222 20.71 16.54 -0.63
C PHE A 222 21.85 17.32 -1.26
N ASN A 223 21.80 18.65 -1.17
CA ASN A 223 22.86 19.57 -1.59
C ASN A 223 23.69 20.00 -0.39
#